data_dd51edbdf92fdc430e1cec1ced5c80eb
#
_entry.id   dd51edbdf92fdc430e1cec1ced5c80eb
#
_cell.length_a   1.000
_cell.length_b   1.000
_cell.length_c   1.000
_cell.angle_alpha   90.00
_cell.angle_beta   90.00
_cell.angle_gamma   90.00
#
_symmetry.space_group_name_H-M   'P 1'
#
loop_
_entity.id
_entity.type
_entity.pdbx_description
1 polymer ?
#
loop_
_entity_poly.entity_id
_entity_poly.type
_entity_poly.pdbx_seq_one_letter_code
_entity_poly.pdbx_strand_id
1 'polypeptide(L)'
;ARLIFSNLKGGVGKTSHALHLSHYAAREGFRVLVIDLDPQATLTTAFGLVPGLNVGADDDIGPSLTADPELIRHSIKRTRWNEIDLVPAQLSLQYTDWQMLQARDGDSQRLGPLPQRLRQALEQVADGYDLIVMDTPPALGMLSLNAIAAADMILMPITPNFYDIASSVQYFAIVSQLASTYANALRVRQLSLLMTRTDSAPETRTNITLLNKAYGEFLLTNRMPQTRELQRATGDQMSLYEIEVPRGARETYLKAIDAMNAVNAEVMQHVWQVWRAAEMDPPAEARHGR
;
A
#
# COMPACT_ATOMS: atom_id res chain seq x y z
N ALA A 1 -1.57 -12.39 -1.90
CA ALA A 1 -0.54 -11.61 -1.17
C ALA A 1 -1.12 -10.28 -0.68
N ARG A 2 -0.53 -9.75 0.39
CA ARG A 2 -0.89 -8.47 1.02
C ARG A 2 0.31 -7.54 0.88
N LEU A 3 0.16 -6.48 0.09
CA LEU A 3 1.20 -5.51 -0.17
C LEU A 3 0.82 -4.15 0.42
N ILE A 4 1.73 -3.50 1.15
CA ILE A 4 1.56 -2.13 1.62
C ILE A 4 2.48 -1.16 0.88
N PHE A 5 1.96 0.03 0.61
CA PHE A 5 2.75 1.20 0.27
C PHE A 5 2.98 2.00 1.55
N SER A 6 4.21 2.06 2.04
CA SER A 6 4.52 2.69 3.32
C SER A 6 5.76 3.57 3.25
N ASN A 7 5.68 4.76 3.79
CA ASN A 7 6.77 5.70 4.04
C ASN A 7 6.27 6.80 4.98
N LEU A 8 7.12 7.25 5.90
CA LEU A 8 6.82 8.37 6.82
C LEU A 8 6.59 9.69 6.11
N LYS A 9 7.16 9.85 4.92
CA LYS A 9 7.09 11.09 4.17
C LYS A 9 5.86 11.16 3.29
N GLY A 10 5.19 12.31 3.31
CA GLY A 10 4.13 12.66 2.38
C GLY A 10 4.66 12.97 0.98
N GLY A 11 3.84 12.74 -0.04
CA GLY A 11 4.15 13.15 -1.40
C GLY A 11 5.19 12.31 -2.15
N VAL A 12 5.67 11.19 -1.60
CA VAL A 12 6.62 10.29 -2.27
C VAL A 12 5.97 9.36 -3.30
N GLY A 13 4.63 9.38 -3.42
CA GLY A 13 3.89 8.61 -4.44
C GLY A 13 3.25 7.32 -3.93
N LYS A 14 3.07 7.10 -2.61
CA LYS A 14 2.38 5.92 -2.06
C LYS A 14 1.04 5.68 -2.75
N THR A 15 0.11 6.59 -2.57
CA THR A 15 -1.26 6.54 -3.13
C THR A 15 -1.27 6.39 -4.65
N SER A 16 -0.42 7.16 -5.35
CA SER A 16 -0.33 7.08 -6.81
C SER A 16 0.11 5.69 -7.27
N HIS A 17 1.12 5.09 -6.63
CA HIS A 17 1.57 3.75 -7.02
C HIS A 17 0.60 2.66 -6.56
N ALA A 18 -0.08 2.82 -5.42
CA ALA A 18 -1.15 1.92 -5.00
C ALA A 18 -2.28 1.87 -6.06
N LEU A 19 -2.72 3.03 -6.54
CA LEU A 19 -3.71 3.15 -7.61
C LEU A 19 -3.25 2.45 -8.90
N HIS A 20 -2.03 2.75 -9.36
CA HIS A 20 -1.52 2.22 -10.63
C HIS A 20 -1.25 0.71 -10.57
N LEU A 21 -0.71 0.20 -9.45
CA LEU A 21 -0.51 -1.25 -9.27
C LEU A 21 -1.83 -2.00 -9.25
N SER A 22 -2.85 -1.45 -8.57
CA SER A 22 -4.18 -2.06 -8.53
C SER A 22 -4.81 -2.17 -9.93
N HIS A 23 -4.74 -1.09 -10.71
CA HIS A 23 -5.20 -1.11 -12.10
C HIS A 23 -4.38 -2.04 -12.99
N TYR A 24 -3.06 -2.06 -12.83
CA TYR A 24 -2.19 -2.97 -13.57
C TYR A 24 -2.55 -4.43 -13.28
N ALA A 25 -2.66 -4.81 -12.02
CA ALA A 25 -3.01 -6.17 -11.61
C ALA A 25 -4.40 -6.57 -12.10
N ALA A 26 -5.40 -5.69 -12.01
CA ALA A 26 -6.74 -5.92 -12.54
C ALA A 26 -6.75 -6.16 -14.06
N ARG A 27 -5.95 -5.40 -14.82
CA ARG A 27 -5.78 -5.61 -16.28
C ARG A 27 -5.13 -6.95 -16.63
N GLU A 28 -4.29 -7.47 -15.73
CA GLU A 28 -3.72 -8.82 -15.84
C GLU A 28 -4.68 -9.92 -15.36
N GLY A 29 -5.92 -9.57 -14.97
CA GLY A 29 -6.98 -10.51 -14.58
C GLY A 29 -6.99 -10.90 -13.11
N PHE A 30 -6.22 -10.21 -12.23
CA PHE A 30 -6.25 -10.46 -10.80
C PHE A 30 -7.43 -9.77 -10.14
N ARG A 31 -8.06 -10.46 -9.16
CA ARG A 31 -9.05 -9.86 -8.26
C ARG A 31 -8.30 -9.10 -7.17
N VAL A 32 -8.50 -7.78 -7.12
CA VAL A 32 -7.76 -6.88 -6.23
C VAL A 32 -8.69 -6.29 -5.18
N LEU A 33 -8.30 -6.39 -3.91
CA LEU A 33 -8.89 -5.60 -2.83
C LEU A 33 -7.94 -4.46 -2.49
N VAL A 34 -8.43 -3.24 -2.57
CA VAL A 34 -7.69 -2.04 -2.15
C VAL A 34 -8.18 -1.61 -0.78
N ILE A 35 -7.25 -1.31 0.14
CA ILE A 35 -7.58 -0.75 1.45
C ILE A 35 -6.93 0.62 1.55
N ASP A 36 -7.74 1.66 1.61
CA ASP A 36 -7.28 3.01 1.89
C ASP A 36 -7.25 3.22 3.41
N LEU A 37 -6.06 3.43 3.97
CA LEU A 37 -5.87 3.68 5.41
C LEU A 37 -5.51 5.13 5.71
N ASP A 38 -5.43 6.00 4.66
CA ASP A 38 -5.16 7.41 4.85
C ASP A 38 -6.47 8.17 5.11
N PRO A 39 -6.65 8.82 6.28
CA PRO A 39 -7.84 9.61 6.58
C PRO A 39 -8.14 10.73 5.56
N GLN A 40 -7.14 11.11 4.74
CA GLN A 40 -7.34 12.07 3.65
C GLN A 40 -8.14 11.49 2.47
N ALA A 41 -8.34 10.18 2.41
CA ALA A 41 -9.18 9.48 1.43
C ALA A 41 -8.82 9.77 -0.05
N THR A 42 -7.53 10.04 -0.32
CA THR A 42 -7.06 10.38 -1.67
C THR A 42 -7.21 9.20 -2.63
N LEU A 43 -6.88 7.99 -2.18
CA LEU A 43 -7.03 6.76 -2.97
C LEU A 43 -8.52 6.44 -3.18
N THR A 44 -9.32 6.59 -2.13
CA THR A 44 -10.78 6.43 -2.15
C THR A 44 -11.41 7.31 -3.24
N THR A 45 -11.01 8.58 -3.27
CA THR A 45 -11.53 9.55 -4.26
C THR A 45 -11.05 9.20 -5.68
N ALA A 46 -9.82 8.72 -5.84
CA ALA A 46 -9.30 8.28 -7.14
C ALA A 46 -10.05 7.07 -7.71
N PHE A 47 -10.64 6.24 -6.86
CA PHE A 47 -11.54 5.15 -7.28
C PHE A 47 -13.00 5.60 -7.50
N GLY A 48 -13.28 6.90 -7.36
CA GLY A 48 -14.60 7.48 -7.61
C GLY A 48 -15.56 7.45 -6.43
N LEU A 49 -15.07 7.11 -5.23
CA LEU A 49 -15.86 7.16 -3.99
C LEU A 49 -15.56 8.45 -3.23
N VAL A 50 -16.59 9.13 -2.74
CA VAL A 50 -16.47 10.43 -2.06
C VAL A 50 -16.99 10.31 -0.64
N PRO A 51 -16.15 10.52 0.39
CA PRO A 51 -16.57 10.54 1.78
C PRO A 51 -17.73 11.52 2.01
N GLY A 52 -18.74 11.05 2.74
CA GLY A 52 -19.94 11.84 3.03
C GLY A 52 -20.97 11.92 1.89
N LEU A 53 -20.65 11.42 0.69
CA LEU A 53 -21.60 11.34 -0.44
C LEU A 53 -22.02 9.89 -0.71
N ASN A 54 -21.08 9.02 -1.00
CA ASN A 54 -21.32 7.60 -1.27
C ASN A 54 -20.47 6.67 -0.39
N VAL A 55 -19.79 7.22 0.62
CA VAL A 55 -19.13 6.52 1.73
C VAL A 55 -19.79 6.99 3.02
N GLY A 56 -20.46 6.06 3.71
CA GLY A 56 -21.14 6.33 5.00
C GLY A 56 -20.17 6.26 6.19
N ALA A 57 -20.66 6.63 7.38
CA ALA A 57 -19.84 6.76 8.59
C ALA A 57 -19.10 5.47 9.00
N ASP A 58 -19.68 4.30 8.75
CA ASP A 58 -19.16 2.99 9.14
C ASP A 58 -18.61 2.19 7.95
N ASP A 59 -18.43 2.83 6.81
CA ASP A 59 -18.00 2.16 5.58
C ASP A 59 -16.48 1.99 5.49
N ASP A 60 -15.69 2.62 6.38
CA ASP A 60 -14.24 2.44 6.44
C ASP A 60 -13.82 1.20 7.27
N ILE A 61 -12.54 0.97 7.39
CA ILE A 61 -11.98 -0.17 8.13
C ILE A 61 -12.15 -0.06 9.66
N GLY A 62 -12.48 1.11 10.20
CA GLY A 62 -12.53 1.41 11.64
C GLY A 62 -13.35 0.41 12.45
N PRO A 63 -14.62 0.13 12.11
CA PRO A 63 -15.44 -0.86 12.80
C PRO A 63 -14.77 -2.24 12.91
N SER A 64 -14.05 -2.67 11.87
CA SER A 64 -13.36 -3.96 11.86
C SER A 64 -12.15 -4.00 12.81
N LEU A 65 -11.55 -2.84 13.10
CA LEU A 65 -10.40 -2.72 13.99
C LEU A 65 -10.79 -2.47 15.45
N THR A 66 -12.02 -2.00 15.70
CA THR A 66 -12.44 -1.56 17.05
C THR A 66 -13.60 -2.35 17.63
N ALA A 67 -14.36 -3.06 16.80
CA ALA A 67 -15.54 -3.80 17.25
C ALA A 67 -15.52 -5.29 16.85
N ASP A 68 -15.49 -5.62 15.55
CA ASP A 68 -15.53 -7.01 15.07
C ASP A 68 -14.83 -7.15 13.71
N PRO A 69 -13.83 -8.04 13.55
CA PRO A 69 -13.13 -8.27 12.29
C PRO A 69 -14.04 -8.60 11.10
N GLU A 70 -15.18 -9.25 11.33
CA GLU A 70 -16.14 -9.63 10.27
C GLU A 70 -16.80 -8.43 9.60
N LEU A 71 -16.80 -7.27 10.26
CA LEU A 71 -17.42 -6.04 9.72
C LEU A 71 -16.73 -5.54 8.45
N ILE A 72 -15.50 -5.99 8.16
CA ILE A 72 -14.82 -5.67 6.89
C ILE A 72 -15.68 -6.01 5.67
N ARG A 73 -16.51 -7.05 5.75
CA ARG A 73 -17.40 -7.44 4.64
C ARG A 73 -18.39 -6.34 4.27
N HIS A 74 -18.80 -5.52 5.24
CA HIS A 74 -19.72 -4.39 5.01
C HIS A 74 -18.98 -3.16 4.47
N SER A 75 -17.69 -3.03 4.77
CA SER A 75 -16.87 -1.91 4.32
C SER A 75 -16.44 -2.03 2.86
N ILE A 76 -16.52 -3.23 2.26
CA ILE A 76 -16.10 -3.44 0.88
C ILE A 76 -17.11 -2.82 -0.09
N LYS A 77 -16.60 -1.94 -0.96
CA LYS A 77 -17.37 -1.26 -1.99
C LYS A 77 -16.87 -1.67 -3.38
N ARG A 78 -17.80 -1.83 -4.31
CA ARG A 78 -17.47 -1.99 -5.72
C ARG A 78 -16.94 -0.69 -6.29
N THR A 79 -15.88 -0.76 -7.08
CA THR A 79 -15.39 0.37 -7.86
C THR A 79 -15.95 0.34 -9.29
N ARG A 80 -15.59 1.33 -10.11
CA ARG A 80 -15.89 1.31 -11.56
C ARG A 80 -15.11 0.23 -12.35
N TRP A 81 -14.13 -0.43 -11.72
CA TRP A 81 -13.35 -1.52 -12.27
C TRP A 81 -13.86 -2.84 -11.69
N ASN A 82 -14.30 -3.76 -12.54
CA ASN A 82 -14.96 -5.00 -12.10
C ASN A 82 -14.07 -5.89 -11.21
N GLU A 83 -12.75 -5.88 -11.45
CA GLU A 83 -11.76 -6.69 -10.74
C GLU A 83 -11.21 -6.00 -9.50
N ILE A 84 -11.65 -4.76 -9.20
CA ILE A 84 -11.15 -3.99 -8.05
C ILE A 84 -12.30 -3.64 -7.12
N ASP A 85 -12.21 -4.15 -5.90
CA ASP A 85 -13.01 -3.70 -4.77
C ASP A 85 -12.19 -2.80 -3.85
N LEU A 86 -12.85 -1.93 -3.10
CA LEU A 86 -12.21 -0.95 -2.22
C LEU A 86 -12.86 -0.98 -0.83
N VAL A 87 -12.02 -1.02 0.21
CA VAL A 87 -12.40 -0.53 1.55
C VAL A 87 -11.99 0.94 1.61
N PRO A 88 -12.95 1.87 1.61
CA PRO A 88 -12.65 3.29 1.53
C PRO A 88 -12.11 3.84 2.84
N ALA A 89 -11.45 4.99 2.75
CA ALA A 89 -11.08 5.80 3.89
C ALA A 89 -12.00 7.00 4.07
N GLN A 90 -11.98 7.55 5.26
CA GLN A 90 -12.59 8.83 5.60
C GLN A 90 -11.96 9.41 6.86
N LEU A 91 -12.29 10.64 7.21
CA LEU A 91 -11.68 11.37 8.32
C LEU A 91 -11.85 10.67 9.68
N SER A 92 -12.91 9.87 9.85
CA SER A 92 -13.15 9.04 11.06
C SER A 92 -12.00 8.09 11.40
N LEU A 93 -11.16 7.70 10.43
CA LEU A 93 -9.98 6.87 10.68
C LEU A 93 -8.97 7.54 11.63
N GLN A 94 -8.93 8.87 11.72
CA GLN A 94 -8.12 9.55 12.74
C GLN A 94 -8.61 9.21 14.16
N TYR A 95 -9.93 9.12 14.33
CA TYR A 95 -10.50 8.73 15.61
C TYR A 95 -10.26 7.24 15.92
N THR A 96 -10.34 6.38 14.92
CA THR A 96 -10.00 4.97 15.03
C THR A 96 -8.54 4.77 15.46
N ASP A 97 -7.60 5.52 14.88
CA ASP A 97 -6.18 5.47 15.26
C ASP A 97 -5.99 5.85 16.73
N TRP A 98 -6.66 6.91 17.17
CA TRP A 98 -6.63 7.36 18.57
C TRP A 98 -7.29 6.36 19.54
N GLN A 99 -8.43 5.75 19.16
CA GLN A 99 -9.08 4.71 19.97
C GLN A 99 -8.17 3.49 20.17
N MET A 100 -7.49 3.05 19.11
CA MET A 100 -6.55 1.94 19.19
C MET A 100 -5.33 2.26 20.08
N LEU A 101 -4.85 3.51 20.10
CA LEU A 101 -3.78 3.93 20.99
C LEU A 101 -4.18 3.88 22.48
N GLN A 102 -5.46 4.03 22.80
CA GLN A 102 -5.97 3.97 24.16
C GLN A 102 -6.42 2.57 24.58
N ALA A 103 -6.64 1.67 23.62
CA ALA A 103 -7.04 0.31 23.90
C ALA A 103 -5.89 -0.46 24.58
N ARG A 104 -6.24 -1.36 25.52
CA ARG A 104 -5.29 -2.29 26.13
C ARG A 104 -5.33 -3.62 25.38
N ASP A 105 -4.18 -4.29 25.33
CA ASP A 105 -4.13 -5.66 24.87
C ASP A 105 -5.03 -6.52 25.78
N GLY A 106 -6.01 -7.21 25.16
CA GLY A 106 -6.99 -8.01 25.89
C GLY A 106 -8.35 -7.36 26.14
N ASP A 107 -8.54 -6.07 25.80
CA ASP A 107 -9.84 -5.39 25.93
C ASP A 107 -10.94 -6.07 25.09
N SER A 108 -10.55 -6.81 24.06
CA SER A 108 -11.49 -7.63 23.29
C SER A 108 -10.83 -8.95 22.86
N GLN A 109 -11.34 -10.06 23.34
CA GLN A 109 -10.92 -11.40 22.88
C GLN A 109 -11.20 -11.63 21.39
N ARG A 110 -12.21 -10.95 20.82
CA ARG A 110 -12.57 -11.06 19.40
C ARG A 110 -11.62 -10.33 18.47
N LEU A 111 -11.02 -9.23 18.91
CA LEU A 111 -10.14 -8.38 18.10
C LEU A 111 -8.68 -8.82 18.12
N GLY A 112 -8.28 -9.65 19.08
CA GLY A 112 -6.91 -10.08 19.27
C GLY A 112 -5.92 -8.94 19.57
N PRO A 113 -4.60 -9.20 19.48
CA PRO A 113 -3.58 -8.21 19.78
C PRO A 113 -3.67 -6.98 18.86
N LEU A 114 -3.46 -5.80 19.44
CA LEU A 114 -3.56 -4.51 18.73
C LEU A 114 -2.87 -4.45 17.36
N PRO A 115 -1.61 -4.89 17.21
CA PRO A 115 -0.93 -4.80 15.90
C PRO A 115 -1.41 -5.84 14.88
N GLN A 116 -2.31 -6.75 15.26
CA GLN A 116 -2.79 -7.82 14.37
C GLN A 116 -4.26 -7.68 13.96
N ARG A 117 -4.97 -6.65 14.40
CA ARG A 117 -6.41 -6.49 14.17
C ARG A 117 -6.76 -6.38 12.68
N LEU A 118 -5.97 -5.60 11.92
CA LEU A 118 -6.16 -5.52 10.47
C LEU A 118 -5.93 -6.87 9.79
N ARG A 119 -4.93 -7.65 10.22
CA ARG A 119 -4.71 -8.99 9.70
C ARG A 119 -5.93 -9.87 9.88
N GLN A 120 -6.50 -9.89 11.09
CA GLN A 120 -7.69 -10.69 11.40
C GLN A 120 -8.89 -10.27 10.56
N ALA A 121 -9.09 -8.98 10.35
CA ALA A 121 -10.12 -8.49 9.46
C ALA A 121 -9.89 -8.94 8.01
N LEU A 122 -8.66 -8.83 7.50
CA LEU A 122 -8.32 -9.28 6.15
C LEU A 122 -8.46 -10.79 5.94
N GLU A 123 -8.26 -11.61 6.98
CA GLU A 123 -8.46 -13.06 6.94
C GLU A 123 -9.91 -13.44 6.66
N GLN A 124 -10.88 -12.58 7.03
CA GLN A 124 -12.30 -12.82 6.78
C GLN A 124 -12.68 -12.73 5.29
N VAL A 125 -11.85 -12.12 4.45
CA VAL A 125 -12.17 -11.82 3.04
C VAL A 125 -11.06 -12.25 2.07
N ALA A 126 -9.91 -12.70 2.57
CA ALA A 126 -8.71 -12.96 1.78
C ALA A 126 -8.93 -13.95 0.63
N ASP A 127 -9.77 -14.96 0.81
CA ASP A 127 -10.05 -16.00 -0.21
C ASP A 127 -10.76 -15.42 -1.46
N GLY A 128 -11.36 -14.25 -1.34
CA GLY A 128 -12.01 -13.53 -2.42
C GLY A 128 -11.05 -12.83 -3.39
N TYR A 129 -9.78 -12.65 -3.01
CA TYR A 129 -8.84 -11.78 -3.71
C TYR A 129 -7.48 -12.41 -3.92
N ASP A 130 -6.89 -12.13 -5.08
CA ASP A 130 -5.57 -12.61 -5.44
C ASP A 130 -4.49 -11.66 -4.87
N LEU A 131 -4.79 -10.35 -4.84
CA LEU A 131 -3.91 -9.31 -4.31
C LEU A 131 -4.70 -8.35 -3.41
N ILE A 132 -4.14 -8.05 -2.22
CA ILE A 132 -4.63 -6.98 -1.34
C ILE A 132 -3.57 -5.87 -1.33
N VAL A 133 -3.96 -4.67 -1.75
CA VAL A 133 -3.11 -3.47 -1.81
C VAL A 133 -3.56 -2.50 -0.71
N MET A 134 -2.64 -2.12 0.17
CA MET A 134 -2.93 -1.20 1.27
C MET A 134 -2.14 0.10 1.11
N ASP A 135 -2.82 1.25 1.10
CA ASP A 135 -2.20 2.58 1.13
C ASP A 135 -2.19 3.14 2.55
N THR A 136 -1.04 3.58 3.04
CA THR A 136 -0.89 4.05 4.42
C THR A 136 -0.70 5.56 4.50
N PRO A 137 -1.17 6.20 5.60
CA PRO A 137 -0.91 7.61 5.84
C PRO A 137 0.60 7.89 5.98
N PRO A 138 1.04 9.16 5.81
CA PRO A 138 2.42 9.57 6.04
C PRO A 138 2.75 9.73 7.54
N ALA A 139 2.36 8.76 8.35
CA ALA A 139 2.54 8.75 9.80
C ALA A 139 2.64 7.32 10.32
N LEU A 140 3.30 7.16 11.46
CA LEU A 140 3.37 5.89 12.17
C LEU A 140 2.37 5.90 13.34
N GLY A 141 1.08 5.84 13.01
CA GLY A 141 0.01 5.56 13.96
C GLY A 141 -0.32 4.06 14.02
N MET A 142 -1.34 3.72 14.78
CA MET A 142 -1.80 2.33 14.91
C MET A 142 -2.31 1.74 13.60
N LEU A 143 -2.88 2.55 12.70
CA LEU A 143 -3.27 2.12 11.36
C LEU A 143 -2.06 1.65 10.55
N SER A 144 -0.97 2.43 10.53
CA SER A 144 0.26 2.04 9.82
C SER A 144 0.92 0.81 10.45
N LEU A 145 0.93 0.69 11.79
CA LEU A 145 1.46 -0.48 12.49
C LEU A 145 0.67 -1.75 12.17
N ASN A 146 -0.66 -1.66 12.15
CA ASN A 146 -1.53 -2.76 11.75
C ASN A 146 -1.32 -3.16 10.28
N ALA A 147 -1.12 -2.18 9.38
CA ALA A 147 -0.82 -2.44 7.98
C ALA A 147 0.51 -3.19 7.80
N ILE A 148 1.58 -2.74 8.49
CA ILE A 148 2.88 -3.42 8.49
C ILE A 148 2.74 -4.86 9.03
N ALA A 149 2.01 -5.04 10.13
CA ALA A 149 1.80 -6.36 10.72
C ALA A 149 0.94 -7.30 9.85
N ALA A 150 0.04 -6.75 9.04
CA ALA A 150 -0.80 -7.52 8.13
C ALA A 150 -0.13 -7.85 6.80
N ALA A 151 0.97 -7.18 6.45
CA ALA A 151 1.61 -7.27 5.14
C ALA A 151 2.49 -8.51 4.98
N ASP A 152 2.50 -9.07 3.78
CA ASP A 152 3.49 -10.03 3.30
C ASP A 152 4.65 -9.31 2.61
N MET A 153 4.38 -8.13 2.01
CA MET A 153 5.34 -7.31 1.28
C MET A 153 5.18 -5.82 1.62
N ILE A 154 6.31 -5.15 1.82
CA ILE A 154 6.39 -3.69 1.96
C ILE A 154 7.03 -3.13 0.70
N LEU A 155 6.34 -2.23 0.02
CA LEU A 155 6.91 -1.40 -1.03
C LEU A 155 7.02 0.05 -0.52
N MET A 156 8.25 0.54 -0.44
CA MET A 156 8.56 1.88 0.05
C MET A 156 8.96 2.80 -1.10
N PRO A 157 8.05 3.67 -1.57
CA PRO A 157 8.42 4.72 -2.51
C PRO A 157 9.36 5.72 -1.85
N ILE A 158 10.47 6.06 -2.53
CA ILE A 158 11.48 7.01 -2.06
C ILE A 158 11.90 7.93 -3.19
N THR A 159 12.01 9.23 -2.93
CA THR A 159 12.58 10.16 -3.92
C THR A 159 14.09 10.27 -3.72
N PRO A 160 14.88 10.44 -4.78
CA PRO A 160 16.34 10.54 -4.67
C PRO A 160 16.75 11.95 -4.22
N ASN A 161 16.33 12.35 -3.01
CA ASN A 161 16.80 13.55 -2.35
C ASN A 161 17.34 13.22 -0.94
N PHE A 162 18.22 14.06 -0.45
CA PHE A 162 18.91 13.83 0.82
C PHE A 162 17.96 13.63 2.01
N TYR A 163 16.92 14.43 2.11
CA TYR A 163 15.98 14.36 3.24
C TYR A 163 15.16 13.08 3.23
N ASP A 164 14.80 12.56 2.06
CA ASP A 164 14.06 11.30 1.95
C ASP A 164 14.96 10.10 2.28
N ILE A 165 16.24 10.16 1.88
CA ILE A 165 17.24 9.17 2.25
C ILE A 165 17.43 9.16 3.78
N ALA A 166 17.59 10.32 4.42
CA ALA A 166 17.71 10.42 5.88
C ALA A 166 16.45 9.90 6.62
N SER A 167 15.26 10.21 6.09
CA SER A 167 13.99 9.73 6.64
C SER A 167 13.83 8.21 6.51
N SER A 168 14.37 7.59 5.47
CA SER A 168 14.30 6.14 5.29
C SER A 168 15.04 5.37 6.38
N VAL A 169 16.14 5.91 6.91
CA VAL A 169 16.89 5.32 8.03
C VAL A 169 16.02 5.24 9.27
N GLN A 170 15.25 6.31 9.57
CA GLN A 170 14.31 6.33 10.69
C GLN A 170 13.18 5.31 10.49
N TYR A 171 12.62 5.22 9.28
CA TYR A 171 11.60 4.24 8.96
C TYR A 171 12.08 2.80 9.22
N PHE A 172 13.27 2.44 8.74
CA PHE A 172 13.83 1.10 8.96
C PHE A 172 14.12 0.82 10.43
N ALA A 173 14.61 1.81 11.18
CA ALA A 173 14.81 1.65 12.63
C ALA A 173 13.50 1.32 13.34
N ILE A 174 12.40 1.98 12.99
CA ILE A 174 11.08 1.73 13.58
C ILE A 174 10.53 0.37 13.17
N VAL A 175 10.59 0.01 11.89
CA VAL A 175 10.17 -1.33 11.42
C VAL A 175 10.97 -2.43 12.12
N SER A 176 12.29 -2.24 12.28
CA SER A 176 13.16 -3.17 13.02
C SER A 176 12.78 -3.27 14.50
N GLN A 177 12.46 -2.16 15.14
CA GLN A 177 12.00 -2.15 16.54
C GLN A 177 10.66 -2.87 16.69
N LEU A 178 9.73 -2.66 15.74
CA LEU A 178 8.45 -3.39 15.70
C LEU A 178 8.68 -4.89 15.53
N ALA A 179 9.58 -5.27 14.62
CA ALA A 179 9.94 -6.66 14.40
C ALA A 179 10.50 -7.32 15.66
N SER A 180 11.29 -6.60 16.45
CA SER A 180 11.83 -7.12 17.72
C SER A 180 10.79 -7.16 18.84
N THR A 181 9.91 -6.15 18.92
CA THR A 181 8.87 -6.06 19.95
C THR A 181 7.71 -7.03 19.71
N TYR A 182 7.34 -7.21 18.47
CA TYR A 182 6.20 -8.03 18.02
C TYR A 182 6.66 -9.13 17.04
N ALA A 183 7.72 -9.87 17.39
CA ALA A 183 8.36 -10.85 16.50
C ALA A 183 7.39 -11.87 15.88
N ASN A 184 6.36 -12.27 16.61
CA ASN A 184 5.32 -13.19 16.14
C ASN A 184 4.18 -12.50 15.34
N ALA A 185 4.18 -11.16 15.29
CA ALA A 185 3.13 -10.39 14.62
C ALA A 185 3.49 -10.06 13.17
N LEU A 186 4.76 -9.93 12.83
CA LEU A 186 5.20 -9.56 11.49
C LEU A 186 5.36 -10.80 10.60
N ARG A 187 4.80 -10.72 9.38
CA ARG A 187 4.93 -11.77 8.35
C ARG A 187 5.61 -11.27 7.09
N VAL A 188 6.22 -10.09 7.14
CA VAL A 188 6.87 -9.47 5.98
C VAL A 188 7.97 -10.40 5.46
N ARG A 189 7.83 -10.84 4.22
CA ARG A 189 8.76 -11.72 3.49
C ARG A 189 9.60 -10.95 2.49
N GLN A 190 9.09 -9.81 2.04
CA GLN A 190 9.73 -8.97 1.03
C GLN A 190 9.64 -7.49 1.43
N LEU A 191 10.78 -6.82 1.38
CA LEU A 191 10.89 -5.37 1.44
C LEU A 191 11.51 -4.87 0.14
N SER A 192 10.89 -3.90 -0.51
CA SER A 192 11.40 -3.29 -1.74
C SER A 192 11.29 -1.77 -1.67
N LEU A 193 12.27 -1.09 -2.23
CA LEU A 193 12.28 0.36 -2.38
C LEU A 193 12.08 0.72 -3.85
N LEU A 194 11.12 1.60 -4.10
CA LEU A 194 10.85 2.14 -5.43
C LEU A 194 11.36 3.58 -5.53
N MET A 195 12.36 3.84 -6.37
CA MET A 195 12.76 5.21 -6.67
C MET A 195 11.70 5.91 -7.52
N THR A 196 11.16 7.00 -6.99
CA THR A 196 10.12 7.82 -7.64
C THR A 196 10.63 9.22 -7.93
N ARG A 197 9.95 9.94 -8.83
CA ARG A 197 10.28 11.32 -9.19
C ARG A 197 11.74 11.50 -9.61
N THR A 198 12.30 10.50 -10.28
CA THR A 198 13.67 10.59 -10.79
C THR A 198 13.73 11.55 -11.99
N ASP A 199 14.79 12.32 -12.08
CA ASP A 199 15.08 13.21 -13.20
C ASP A 199 16.57 13.09 -13.63
N SER A 200 17.00 13.92 -14.56
CA SER A 200 18.37 13.92 -15.07
C SER A 200 19.32 14.90 -14.36
N ALA A 201 18.89 15.55 -13.28
CA ALA A 201 19.71 16.53 -12.56
C ALA A 201 20.96 15.88 -11.96
N PRO A 202 22.10 16.58 -11.91
CA PRO A 202 23.34 16.03 -11.34
C PRO A 202 23.19 15.60 -9.88
N GLU A 203 22.45 16.36 -9.08
CA GLU A 203 22.16 16.04 -7.69
C GLU A 203 21.35 14.74 -7.57
N THR A 204 20.32 14.57 -8.40
CA THR A 204 19.53 13.33 -8.46
C THR A 204 20.41 12.13 -8.77
N ARG A 205 21.33 12.24 -9.72
CA ARG A 205 22.27 11.14 -10.07
C ARG A 205 23.18 10.78 -8.90
N THR A 206 23.70 11.78 -8.18
CA THR A 206 24.52 11.56 -6.98
C THR A 206 23.72 10.83 -5.91
N ASN A 207 22.49 11.27 -5.61
CA ASN A 207 21.63 10.65 -4.63
C ASN A 207 21.18 9.24 -5.02
N ILE A 208 20.95 8.99 -6.30
CA ILE A 208 20.70 7.62 -6.81
C ILE A 208 21.90 6.71 -6.53
N THR A 209 23.13 7.21 -6.72
CA THR A 209 24.34 6.45 -6.42
C THR A 209 24.44 6.13 -4.92
N LEU A 210 24.09 7.09 -4.04
CA LEU A 210 24.04 6.86 -2.60
C LEU A 210 22.99 5.84 -2.20
N LEU A 211 21.78 5.91 -2.79
CA LEU A 211 20.70 4.94 -2.54
C LEU A 211 21.11 3.54 -2.99
N ASN A 212 21.71 3.40 -4.17
CA ASN A 212 22.21 2.10 -4.64
C ASN A 212 23.30 1.51 -3.72
N LYS A 213 24.17 2.36 -3.17
CA LYS A 213 25.21 1.92 -2.24
C LYS A 213 24.62 1.50 -0.88
N ALA A 214 23.59 2.21 -0.41
CA ALA A 214 22.97 1.98 0.90
C ALA A 214 21.96 0.82 0.89
N TYR A 215 21.18 0.69 -0.17
CA TYR A 215 19.98 -0.16 -0.24
C TYR A 215 19.88 -0.99 -1.53
N GLY A 216 20.99 -1.20 -2.27
CA GLY A 216 20.95 -1.77 -3.61
C GLY A 216 20.19 -3.07 -3.76
N GLU A 217 20.28 -3.97 -2.78
CA GLU A 217 19.58 -5.25 -2.75
C GLU A 217 18.04 -5.12 -2.55
N PHE A 218 17.61 -4.00 -1.98
CA PHE A 218 16.18 -3.72 -1.75
C PHE A 218 15.55 -2.86 -2.84
N LEU A 219 16.39 -2.21 -3.68
CA LEU A 219 15.90 -1.30 -4.71
C LEU A 219 15.35 -2.07 -5.91
N LEU A 220 14.17 -1.67 -6.37
CA LEU A 220 13.68 -2.09 -7.67
C LEU A 220 14.63 -1.60 -8.77
N THR A 221 14.81 -2.40 -9.80
CA THR A 221 15.60 -2.06 -10.98
C THR A 221 14.97 -0.91 -11.76
N ASN A 222 13.62 -1.00 -11.91
CA ASN A 222 12.84 0.00 -12.58
C ASN A 222 12.53 1.17 -11.63
N ARG A 223 12.44 2.38 -12.21
CA ARG A 223 12.22 3.63 -11.49
C ARG A 223 11.08 4.40 -12.12
N MET A 224 10.36 5.17 -11.33
CA MET A 224 9.35 6.07 -11.87
C MET A 224 9.93 7.47 -12.06
N PRO A 225 10.10 7.94 -13.29
CA PRO A 225 10.54 9.30 -13.55
C PRO A 225 9.45 10.32 -13.18
N GLN A 226 9.86 11.55 -12.93
CA GLN A 226 8.93 12.66 -12.80
C GLN A 226 8.38 12.99 -14.18
N THR A 227 7.07 12.80 -14.38
CA THR A 227 6.40 13.09 -15.66
C THR A 227 5.21 14.03 -15.47
N ARG A 228 4.95 14.86 -16.47
CA ARG A 228 3.77 15.75 -16.47
C ARG A 228 2.47 14.95 -16.56
N GLU A 229 2.50 13.84 -17.27
CA GLU A 229 1.37 12.94 -17.46
C GLU A 229 0.91 12.33 -16.15
N LEU A 230 1.88 11.85 -15.32
CA LEU A 230 1.55 11.34 -13.99
C LEU A 230 1.05 12.43 -13.05
N GLN A 231 1.63 13.63 -13.12
CA GLN A 231 1.15 14.77 -12.33
C GLN A 231 -0.28 15.16 -12.72
N ARG A 232 -0.57 15.17 -14.03
CA ARG A 232 -1.91 15.44 -14.55
C ARG A 232 -2.90 14.36 -14.10
N ALA A 233 -2.60 13.08 -14.31
CA ALA A 233 -3.44 11.98 -13.87
C ALA A 233 -3.75 12.08 -12.37
N THR A 234 -2.73 12.35 -11.54
CA THR A 234 -2.92 12.55 -10.09
C THR A 234 -3.81 13.76 -9.79
N GLY A 235 -3.64 14.86 -10.51
CA GLY A 235 -4.49 16.07 -10.36
C GLY A 235 -5.95 15.83 -10.75
N ASP A 236 -6.18 15.00 -11.75
CA ASP A 236 -7.50 14.58 -12.23
C ASP A 236 -8.09 13.42 -11.40
N GLN A 237 -7.38 12.95 -10.36
CA GLN A 237 -7.76 11.79 -9.53
C GLN A 237 -7.98 10.51 -10.36
N MET A 238 -7.10 10.29 -11.33
CA MET A 238 -7.13 9.16 -12.26
C MET A 238 -5.76 8.48 -12.31
N SER A 239 -5.73 7.26 -12.84
CA SER A 239 -4.48 6.62 -13.20
C SER A 239 -4.08 6.94 -14.65
N LEU A 240 -2.82 6.66 -15.00
CA LEU A 240 -2.36 6.72 -16.40
C LEU A 240 -3.15 5.78 -17.32
N TYR A 241 -3.77 4.73 -16.77
CA TYR A 241 -4.59 3.78 -17.53
C TYR A 241 -5.97 4.31 -17.90
N GLU A 242 -6.39 5.44 -17.32
CA GLU A 242 -7.74 6.01 -17.44
C GLU A 242 -7.76 7.36 -18.18
N ILE A 243 -6.63 8.08 -18.22
CA ILE A 243 -6.60 9.40 -18.82
C ILE A 243 -6.67 9.35 -20.35
N GLU A 244 -7.43 10.28 -20.92
CA GLU A 244 -7.39 10.54 -22.36
C GLU A 244 -6.08 11.24 -22.74
N VAL A 245 -5.43 10.73 -23.77
CA VAL A 245 -4.15 11.26 -24.25
C VAL A 245 -4.39 12.43 -25.19
N PRO A 246 -3.96 13.68 -24.87
CA PRO A 246 -4.12 14.80 -25.78
C PRO A 246 -3.35 14.61 -27.09
N ARG A 247 -3.90 15.16 -28.18
CA ARG A 247 -3.17 15.23 -29.45
C ARG A 247 -1.84 15.99 -29.23
N GLY A 248 -0.71 15.36 -29.60
CA GLY A 248 0.64 15.90 -29.41
C GLY A 248 1.37 15.50 -28.12
N ALA A 249 0.69 14.90 -27.13
CA ALA A 249 1.32 14.38 -25.91
C ALA A 249 1.54 12.84 -25.93
N ARG A 250 1.34 12.19 -27.09
CA ARG A 250 1.37 10.74 -27.18
C ARG A 250 2.73 10.12 -26.83
N GLU A 251 3.83 10.75 -27.25
CA GLU A 251 5.17 10.24 -26.98
C GLU A 251 5.52 10.31 -25.50
N THR A 252 5.24 11.45 -24.83
CA THR A 252 5.50 11.64 -23.41
C THR A 252 4.61 10.74 -22.57
N TYR A 253 3.34 10.55 -22.98
CA TYR A 253 2.44 9.59 -22.35
C TYR A 253 2.97 8.14 -22.46
N LEU A 254 3.40 7.70 -23.65
CA LEU A 254 3.93 6.35 -23.84
C LEU A 254 5.16 6.13 -22.96
N LYS A 255 6.07 7.09 -22.84
CA LYS A 255 7.20 6.99 -21.91
C LYS A 255 6.77 6.86 -20.45
N ALA A 256 5.74 7.59 -20.03
CA ALA A 256 5.22 7.53 -18.67
C ALA A 256 4.55 6.19 -18.37
N ILE A 257 3.70 5.71 -19.29
CA ILE A 257 2.99 4.44 -19.11
C ILE A 257 3.92 3.24 -19.20
N ASP A 258 4.94 3.26 -20.08
CA ASP A 258 5.95 2.21 -20.18
C ASP A 258 6.79 2.11 -18.92
N ALA A 259 7.20 3.25 -18.34
CA ALA A 259 7.90 3.27 -17.06
C ALA A 259 7.02 2.72 -15.92
N MET A 260 5.75 3.11 -15.88
CA MET A 260 4.80 2.60 -14.88
C MET A 260 4.57 1.09 -15.05
N ASN A 261 4.39 0.61 -16.28
CA ASN A 261 4.25 -0.83 -16.56
C ASN A 261 5.49 -1.61 -16.15
N ALA A 262 6.69 -1.10 -16.42
CA ALA A 262 7.94 -1.76 -16.04
C ALA A 262 8.06 -1.88 -14.50
N VAL A 263 7.73 -0.81 -13.77
CA VAL A 263 7.69 -0.82 -12.30
C VAL A 263 6.66 -1.83 -11.79
N ASN A 264 5.42 -1.77 -12.28
CA ASN A 264 4.35 -2.65 -11.82
C ASN A 264 4.63 -4.11 -12.15
N ALA A 265 5.18 -4.41 -13.33
CA ALA A 265 5.58 -5.77 -13.71
C ALA A 265 6.65 -6.33 -12.76
N GLU A 266 7.67 -5.53 -12.38
CA GLU A 266 8.69 -5.94 -11.42
C GLU A 266 8.10 -6.16 -10.02
N VAL A 267 7.21 -5.28 -9.56
CA VAL A 267 6.49 -5.47 -8.30
C VAL A 267 5.68 -6.77 -8.31
N MET A 268 4.97 -7.06 -9.40
CA MET A 268 4.21 -8.31 -9.54
C MET A 268 5.10 -9.55 -9.55
N GLN A 269 6.34 -9.47 -10.08
CA GLN A 269 7.31 -10.57 -9.95
C GLN A 269 7.64 -10.85 -8.48
N HIS A 270 7.84 -9.81 -7.66
CA HIS A 270 8.05 -9.98 -6.21
C HIS A 270 6.80 -10.54 -5.51
N VAL A 271 5.60 -10.11 -5.90
CA VAL A 271 4.34 -10.69 -5.41
C VAL A 271 4.27 -12.19 -5.72
N TRP A 272 4.64 -12.61 -6.94
CA TRP A 272 4.72 -14.03 -7.31
C TRP A 272 5.71 -14.83 -6.46
N GLN A 273 6.86 -14.25 -6.13
CA GLN A 273 7.84 -14.89 -5.25
C GLN A 273 7.27 -15.09 -3.83
N VAL A 274 6.55 -14.09 -3.31
CA VAL A 274 5.88 -14.17 -2.00
C VAL A 274 4.81 -15.26 -2.00
N TRP A 275 4.01 -15.38 -3.06
CA TRP A 275 3.01 -16.46 -3.16
C TRP A 275 3.64 -17.84 -3.16
N ARG A 276 4.64 -18.08 -3.99
CA ARG A 276 5.37 -19.37 -4.03
C ARG A 276 5.99 -19.73 -2.69
N ALA A 277 6.58 -18.75 -2.02
CA ALA A 277 7.15 -18.98 -0.68
C ALA A 277 6.08 -19.32 0.36
N ALA A 278 4.85 -18.75 0.23
CA ALA A 278 3.74 -19.08 1.12
C ALA A 278 3.19 -20.51 0.90
N GLU A 279 3.18 -20.97 -0.34
CA GLU A 279 2.79 -22.37 -0.67
C GLU A 279 3.79 -23.40 -0.15
N MET A 280 5.10 -23.07 -0.19
CA MET A 280 6.19 -23.95 0.27
C MET A 280 6.33 -23.99 1.79
N ASP A 281 5.94 -22.91 2.49
CA ASP A 281 6.00 -22.78 3.95
C ASP A 281 4.66 -22.21 4.48
N PRO A 282 3.59 -23.03 4.49
CA PRO A 282 2.30 -22.60 4.99
C PRO A 282 2.40 -22.26 6.49
N PRO A 283 1.59 -21.28 6.97
CA PRO A 283 1.57 -20.87 8.38
C PRO A 283 1.37 -22.08 9.30
N ALA A 284 1.98 -22.05 10.49
CA ALA A 284 1.99 -23.15 11.45
C ALA A 284 0.58 -23.68 11.79
N GLU A 285 -0.45 -22.84 11.71
CA GLU A 285 -1.86 -23.20 11.94
C GLU A 285 -2.42 -24.15 10.86
N ALA A 286 -1.91 -24.10 9.63
CA ALA A 286 -2.32 -25.01 8.55
C ALA A 286 -1.66 -26.40 8.63
N ARG A 287 -0.63 -26.57 9.47
CA ARG A 287 0.09 -27.85 9.64
C ARG A 287 -0.62 -28.85 10.55
N HIS A 288 -1.64 -28.44 11.31
CA HIS A 288 -2.34 -29.26 12.30
C HIS A 288 -3.70 -29.77 11.83
N GLY A 289 -4.07 -29.55 10.55
CA GLY A 289 -5.36 -29.92 9.96
C GLY A 289 -5.28 -30.94 8.81
N ARG A 290 -4.28 -31.84 8.81
CA ARG A 290 -4.27 -33.04 7.93
C ARG A 290 -4.17 -34.29 8.71
#